data_c82b092392fe2635f23676a867d0f2dd
#
_entry.id   c82b092392fe2635f23676a867d0f2dd
#
_cell.length_a   1.000
_cell.length_b   1.000
_cell.length_c   1.000
_cell.angle_alpha   90.00
_cell.angle_beta   90.00
_cell.angle_gamma   90.00
#
_symmetry.space_group_name_H-M   'P 1'
#
loop_
_entity.id
_entity.type
_entity.pdbx_description
1 polymer ?
#
loop_
_entity_poly.entity_id
_entity_poly.type
_entity_poly.pdbx_seq_one_letter_code
_entity_poly.pdbx_strand_id
1 'polypeptide(L)'
;MLFDSHAHLNFEAFKDNWKEVLDDCQKNNVWVTNIGSQYPTSKRAVEIAEQFEKGVYAAIGVHPIHAHGKENFFDYKKYSDLARSPKRVVAVGETGLDFFHSAEYFETQKKAFIDQIHLAKEFDLPLVIHGRNSKDGKINCYEEIYKIAKLEKVSRAVVHCFGGTPEEAKEFMDLGFYIGITGIVTFKNAKDLQAMARDIIPLEKIMIETDSPYLAPDPYRGKQNKPQYVEFVARKIAELKGKSYEEVGETSTKNAMNFYNIP
;
A
#
# COMPACT_ATOMS: atom_id res chain seq x y z
N MET A 1 18.74 6.60 1.95
CA MET A 1 17.49 6.78 1.17
C MET A 1 16.41 5.90 1.77
N LEU A 2 15.18 6.37 1.84
CA LEU A 2 14.01 5.57 2.22
C LEU A 2 12.97 5.62 1.09
N PHE A 3 12.07 4.64 1.08
CA PHE A 3 10.93 4.60 0.18
C PHE A 3 9.65 4.41 1.00
N ASP A 4 8.79 5.44 1.03
CA ASP A 4 7.41 5.29 1.52
C ASP A 4 6.57 4.65 0.43
N SER A 5 6.29 3.35 0.59
CA SER A 5 5.61 2.59 -0.45
C SER A 5 4.11 2.86 -0.56
N HIS A 6 3.51 3.58 0.40
CA HIS A 6 2.07 3.86 0.39
C HIS A 6 1.73 5.17 1.10
N ALA A 7 1.34 6.18 0.33
CA ALA A 7 0.88 7.47 0.81
C ALA A 7 -0.24 8.04 -0.06
N HIS A 8 -1.02 8.99 0.47
CA HIS A 8 -2.15 9.61 -0.24
C HIS A 8 -2.03 11.14 -0.29
N LEU A 9 -0.94 11.67 -0.84
CA LEU A 9 -0.77 13.13 -1.03
C LEU A 9 -1.74 13.70 -2.09
N ASN A 10 -2.38 12.83 -2.84
CA ASN A 10 -3.46 13.09 -3.79
C ASN A 10 -4.84 13.30 -3.13
N PHE A 11 -4.97 13.15 -1.80
CA PHE A 11 -6.21 13.32 -1.06
C PHE A 11 -6.42 14.77 -0.61
N GLU A 12 -7.68 15.10 -0.25
CA GLU A 12 -8.11 16.43 0.20
C GLU A 12 -7.28 16.94 1.39
N ALA A 13 -6.83 16.04 2.28
CA ALA A 13 -6.02 16.38 3.44
C ALA A 13 -4.69 17.09 3.11
N PHE A 14 -4.21 16.93 1.87
CA PHE A 14 -2.96 17.53 1.39
C PHE A 14 -3.17 18.52 0.23
N LYS A 15 -4.43 18.90 -0.09
CA LYS A 15 -4.71 19.70 -1.28
C LYS A 15 -3.88 20.98 -1.39
N ASP A 16 -3.61 21.63 -0.26
CA ASP A 16 -2.96 22.93 -0.21
C ASP A 16 -1.44 22.84 -0.02
N ASN A 17 -0.90 21.67 0.43
CA ASN A 17 0.51 21.54 0.82
C ASN A 17 1.21 20.27 0.29
N TRP A 18 0.59 19.47 -0.57
CA TRP A 18 1.19 18.24 -1.12
C TRP A 18 2.56 18.47 -1.75
N LYS A 19 2.74 19.61 -2.42
CA LYS A 19 4.00 19.95 -3.09
C LYS A 19 5.11 20.24 -2.08
N GLU A 20 4.81 21.03 -1.05
CA GLU A 20 5.76 21.32 0.04
C GLU A 20 6.19 20.02 0.73
N VAL A 21 5.24 19.13 0.99
CA VAL A 21 5.52 17.81 1.62
C VAL A 21 6.42 16.96 0.72
N LEU A 22 6.18 16.93 -0.60
CA LEU A 22 7.03 16.17 -1.54
C LEU A 22 8.41 16.83 -1.73
N ASP A 23 8.50 18.15 -1.78
CA ASP A 23 9.77 18.86 -1.83
C ASP A 23 10.64 18.55 -0.59
N ASP A 24 10.00 18.44 0.58
CA ASP A 24 10.65 17.98 1.81
C ASP A 24 11.08 16.51 1.74
N CYS A 25 10.26 15.64 1.15
CA CYS A 25 10.65 14.23 0.91
C CYS A 25 11.90 14.15 0.04
N GLN A 26 11.95 14.91 -1.06
CA GLN A 26 13.10 14.94 -1.97
C GLN A 26 14.38 15.41 -1.25
N LYS A 27 14.29 16.47 -0.44
CA LYS A 27 15.43 16.99 0.35
C LYS A 27 15.98 15.97 1.35
N ASN A 28 15.10 15.12 1.89
CA ASN A 28 15.44 14.08 2.88
C ASN A 28 15.68 12.70 2.24
N ASN A 29 15.79 12.61 0.91
CA ASN A 29 15.94 11.34 0.17
C ASN A 29 14.87 10.30 0.53
N VAL A 30 13.62 10.72 0.63
CA VAL A 30 12.45 9.86 0.78
C VAL A 30 11.69 9.81 -0.54
N TRP A 31 11.60 8.65 -1.15
CA TRP A 31 10.78 8.41 -2.33
C TRP A 31 9.38 7.98 -1.90
N VAL A 32 8.39 8.24 -2.75
CA VAL A 32 6.97 8.09 -2.38
C VAL A 32 6.17 7.50 -3.54
N THR A 33 5.31 6.52 -3.25
CA THR A 33 4.22 6.14 -4.16
C THR A 33 2.91 6.70 -3.64
N ASN A 34 2.28 7.58 -4.43
CA ASN A 34 0.94 8.10 -4.17
C ASN A 34 -0.10 7.11 -4.65
N ILE A 35 -0.98 6.65 -3.76
CA ILE A 35 -1.96 5.61 -4.04
C ILE A 35 -3.34 6.24 -4.29
N GLY A 36 -3.95 5.89 -5.41
CA GLY A 36 -5.33 6.24 -5.72
C GLY A 36 -6.34 5.34 -4.99
N SER A 37 -7.51 5.87 -4.66
CA SER A 37 -8.61 5.10 -4.04
C SER A 37 -9.88 5.07 -4.91
N GLN A 38 -9.90 5.90 -5.94
CA GLN A 38 -10.96 6.00 -6.97
C GLN A 38 -10.42 6.81 -8.16
N TYR A 39 -11.17 6.90 -9.25
CA TYR A 39 -10.68 7.52 -10.48
C TYR A 39 -10.14 8.96 -10.29
N PRO A 40 -10.83 9.90 -9.63
CA PRO A 40 -10.31 11.25 -9.44
C PRO A 40 -9.00 11.29 -8.66
N THR A 41 -8.88 10.49 -7.60
CA THR A 41 -7.65 10.43 -6.78
C THR A 41 -6.52 9.71 -7.50
N SER A 42 -6.83 8.66 -8.29
CA SER A 42 -5.86 7.98 -9.15
C SER A 42 -5.29 8.93 -10.22
N LYS A 43 -6.17 9.67 -10.90
CA LYS A 43 -5.75 10.68 -11.89
C LYS A 43 -4.86 11.74 -11.24
N ARG A 44 -5.25 12.26 -10.07
CA ARG A 44 -4.46 13.25 -9.33
C ARG A 44 -3.10 12.69 -8.89
N ALA A 45 -3.02 11.43 -8.49
CA ALA A 45 -1.75 10.78 -8.13
C ALA A 45 -0.77 10.77 -9.33
N VAL A 46 -1.26 10.46 -10.52
CA VAL A 46 -0.48 10.51 -11.77
C VAL A 46 -0.04 11.94 -12.07
N GLU A 47 -0.96 12.91 -12.05
CA GLU A 47 -0.67 14.33 -12.31
C GLU A 47 0.39 14.92 -11.34
N ILE A 48 0.37 14.48 -10.07
CA ILE A 48 1.39 14.84 -9.08
C ILE A 48 2.73 14.21 -9.46
N ALA A 49 2.74 12.90 -9.74
CA ALA A 49 3.97 12.19 -10.05
C ALA A 49 4.66 12.71 -11.33
N GLU A 50 3.89 13.16 -12.32
CA GLU A 50 4.41 13.75 -13.55
C GLU A 50 5.19 15.06 -13.34
N GLN A 51 5.02 15.73 -12.20
CA GLN A 51 5.75 16.97 -11.89
C GLN A 51 7.17 16.74 -11.35
N PHE A 52 7.53 15.48 -11.07
CA PHE A 52 8.85 15.12 -10.53
C PHE A 52 9.61 14.25 -11.54
N GLU A 53 10.89 14.48 -11.68
CA GLU A 53 11.74 13.69 -12.59
C GLU A 53 11.92 12.26 -12.05
N LYS A 54 12.06 12.10 -10.71
CA LYS A 54 12.24 10.82 -10.00
C LYS A 54 11.72 10.88 -8.57
N GLY A 55 11.58 9.72 -7.96
CA GLY A 55 11.28 9.59 -6.52
C GLY A 55 9.82 9.84 -6.15
N VAL A 56 8.93 10.11 -7.14
CA VAL A 56 7.49 10.23 -6.92
C VAL A 56 6.76 9.42 -7.99
N TYR A 57 5.94 8.48 -7.54
CA TYR A 57 5.23 7.52 -8.38
C TYR A 57 3.74 7.48 -8.03
N ALA A 58 2.95 6.79 -8.82
CA ALA A 58 1.52 6.65 -8.64
C ALA A 58 1.08 5.17 -8.75
N ALA A 59 0.13 4.77 -7.90
CA ALA A 59 -0.69 3.60 -8.13
C ALA A 59 -2.12 4.05 -8.41
N ILE A 60 -2.82 3.30 -9.26
CA ILE A 60 -4.17 3.63 -9.73
C ILE A 60 -5.13 2.50 -9.40
N GLY A 61 -6.26 2.82 -8.77
CA GLY A 61 -7.22 1.78 -8.39
C GLY A 61 -8.51 2.29 -7.78
N VAL A 62 -9.36 1.34 -7.42
CA VAL A 62 -10.60 1.53 -6.67
C VAL A 62 -10.52 0.76 -5.38
N HIS A 63 -10.42 1.50 -4.28
CA HIS A 63 -10.46 0.95 -2.93
C HIS A 63 -11.81 0.28 -2.66
N PRO A 64 -11.87 -0.87 -1.95
CA PRO A 64 -13.12 -1.61 -1.72
C PRO A 64 -14.25 -0.79 -1.09
N ILE A 65 -13.94 0.22 -0.27
CA ILE A 65 -14.99 1.09 0.30
C ILE A 65 -15.74 1.93 -0.76
N HIS A 66 -15.18 2.10 -1.93
CA HIS A 66 -15.79 2.78 -3.07
C HIS A 66 -16.42 1.80 -4.06
N ALA A 67 -16.23 0.49 -3.85
CA ALA A 67 -16.78 -0.57 -4.68
C ALA A 67 -18.23 -0.90 -4.30
N HIS A 68 -19.12 0.10 -4.28
CA HIS A 68 -20.54 -0.05 -3.95
C HIS A 68 -21.42 0.84 -4.84
N GLY A 69 -22.71 0.49 -4.92
CA GLY A 69 -23.68 1.24 -5.69
C GLY A 69 -24.04 0.60 -7.02
N LYS A 70 -24.94 1.25 -7.78
CA LYS A 70 -25.45 0.75 -9.07
C LYS A 70 -24.57 1.14 -10.27
N GLU A 71 -23.72 2.13 -10.11
CA GLU A 71 -22.82 2.61 -11.15
C GLU A 71 -21.55 1.77 -11.18
N ASN A 72 -21.01 1.61 -12.37
CA ASN A 72 -19.77 0.86 -12.55
C ASN A 72 -18.59 1.70 -12.01
N PHE A 73 -18.27 1.52 -10.75
CA PHE A 73 -17.21 2.25 -10.04
C PHE A 73 -15.81 1.95 -10.58
N PHE A 74 -15.60 0.82 -11.28
CA PHE A 74 -14.37 0.49 -12.00
C PHE A 74 -14.59 0.55 -13.51
N ASP A 75 -14.31 1.70 -14.09
CA ASP A 75 -14.33 1.90 -15.55
C ASP A 75 -12.98 1.45 -16.12
N TYR A 76 -12.94 0.21 -16.64
CA TYR A 76 -11.72 -0.42 -17.16
C TYR A 76 -11.01 0.48 -18.18
N LYS A 77 -11.76 1.13 -19.07
CA LYS A 77 -11.18 2.00 -20.11
C LYS A 77 -10.45 3.19 -19.49
N LYS A 78 -11.07 3.88 -18.52
CA LYS A 78 -10.45 5.03 -17.86
C LYS A 78 -9.16 4.65 -17.13
N TYR A 79 -9.15 3.50 -16.45
CA TYR A 79 -7.95 3.03 -15.75
C TYR A 79 -6.88 2.52 -16.71
N SER A 80 -7.24 1.86 -17.83
CA SER A 80 -6.31 1.50 -18.88
C SER A 80 -5.64 2.74 -19.49
N ASP A 81 -6.39 3.83 -19.68
CA ASP A 81 -5.84 5.07 -20.20
C ASP A 81 -4.82 5.70 -19.21
N LEU A 82 -5.08 5.64 -17.89
CA LEU A 82 -4.11 6.05 -16.87
C LEU A 82 -2.87 5.14 -16.84
N ALA A 83 -3.06 3.82 -16.93
CA ALA A 83 -1.99 2.83 -16.89
C ALA A 83 -0.97 3.01 -18.05
N ARG A 84 -1.38 3.65 -19.15
CA ARG A 84 -0.50 3.98 -20.29
C ARG A 84 0.52 5.08 -20.00
N SER A 85 0.52 5.69 -18.80
CA SER A 85 1.60 6.59 -18.35
C SER A 85 2.74 5.79 -17.68
N PRO A 86 3.62 5.12 -18.44
CA PRO A 86 4.48 4.04 -17.97
C PRO A 86 5.61 4.50 -17.05
N LYS A 87 5.92 5.79 -17.06
CA LYS A 87 6.99 6.34 -16.23
C LYS A 87 6.53 6.69 -14.81
N ARG A 88 5.22 6.75 -14.56
CA ARG A 88 4.67 7.25 -13.30
C ARG A 88 3.74 6.27 -12.63
N VAL A 89 2.98 5.51 -13.40
CA VAL A 89 2.12 4.45 -12.86
C VAL A 89 2.94 3.19 -12.67
N VAL A 90 3.13 2.81 -11.41
CA VAL A 90 3.99 1.68 -11.02
C VAL A 90 3.23 0.52 -10.40
N ALA A 91 1.93 0.67 -10.14
CA ALA A 91 1.07 -0.40 -9.61
C ALA A 91 -0.41 -0.15 -9.89
N VAL A 92 -1.20 -1.21 -9.80
CA VAL A 92 -2.65 -1.12 -9.67
C VAL A 92 -3.00 -1.27 -8.18
N GLY A 93 -3.71 -0.28 -7.67
CA GLY A 93 -4.14 -0.18 -6.27
C GLY A 93 -4.50 1.27 -5.90
N GLU A 94 -5.14 1.44 -4.78
CA GLU A 94 -5.46 0.45 -3.76
C GLU A 94 -6.69 -0.37 -4.16
N THR A 95 -6.62 -1.69 -4.03
CA THR A 95 -7.70 -2.62 -4.37
C THR A 95 -7.78 -3.75 -3.34
N GLY A 96 -8.82 -4.55 -3.33
CA GLY A 96 -8.94 -5.68 -2.38
C GLY A 96 -10.31 -5.76 -1.73
N LEU A 97 -10.36 -6.11 -0.43
CA LEU A 97 -11.59 -6.34 0.32
C LEU A 97 -11.59 -5.61 1.68
N ASP A 98 -12.71 -4.94 2.00
CA ASP A 98 -12.95 -4.30 3.31
C ASP A 98 -14.30 -4.76 3.87
N PHE A 99 -14.26 -5.62 4.87
CA PHE A 99 -15.45 -6.09 5.56
C PHE A 99 -15.75 -5.31 6.84
N PHE A 100 -14.87 -4.39 7.22
CA PHE A 100 -15.09 -3.53 8.37
C PHE A 100 -16.13 -2.44 8.07
N HIS A 101 -16.08 -1.85 6.88
CA HIS A 101 -16.94 -0.73 6.48
C HIS A 101 -18.13 -1.16 5.64
N SER A 102 -17.99 -2.20 4.83
CA SER A 102 -18.93 -2.50 3.76
C SER A 102 -19.00 -4.01 3.40
N ALA A 103 -19.11 -4.88 4.40
CA ALA A 103 -19.21 -6.34 4.19
C ALA A 103 -20.42 -6.74 3.33
N GLU A 104 -21.50 -5.97 3.34
CA GLU A 104 -22.71 -6.17 2.53
C GLU A 104 -22.45 -6.03 1.03
N TYR A 105 -21.36 -5.40 0.63
CA TYR A 105 -20.97 -5.23 -0.78
C TYR A 105 -19.88 -6.21 -1.23
N PHE A 106 -19.75 -7.36 -0.56
CA PHE A 106 -18.70 -8.33 -0.84
C PHE A 106 -18.58 -8.69 -2.33
N GLU A 107 -19.70 -9.05 -2.99
CA GLU A 107 -19.67 -9.47 -4.39
C GLU A 107 -19.21 -8.34 -5.34
N THR A 108 -19.58 -7.10 -5.05
CA THR A 108 -19.12 -5.95 -5.84
C THR A 108 -17.66 -5.62 -5.59
N GLN A 109 -17.19 -5.71 -4.35
CA GLN A 109 -15.76 -5.58 -4.01
C GLN A 109 -14.94 -6.68 -4.70
N LYS A 110 -15.39 -7.93 -4.62
CA LYS A 110 -14.74 -9.07 -5.28
C LYS A 110 -14.63 -8.87 -6.78
N LYS A 111 -15.73 -8.44 -7.42
CA LYS A 111 -15.72 -8.15 -8.84
C LYS A 111 -14.71 -7.04 -9.18
N ALA A 112 -14.75 -5.92 -8.45
CA ALA A 112 -13.82 -4.83 -8.66
C ALA A 112 -12.36 -5.24 -8.45
N PHE A 113 -12.09 -6.10 -7.46
CA PHE A 113 -10.75 -6.64 -7.22
C PHE A 113 -10.27 -7.49 -8.40
N ILE A 114 -11.12 -8.40 -8.91
CA ILE A 114 -10.79 -9.25 -10.07
C ILE A 114 -10.56 -8.41 -11.33
N ASP A 115 -11.42 -7.42 -11.60
CA ASP A 115 -11.26 -6.52 -12.75
C ASP A 115 -9.91 -5.75 -12.68
N GLN A 116 -9.49 -5.34 -11.47
CA GLN A 116 -8.21 -4.67 -11.25
C GLN A 116 -7.01 -5.62 -11.34
N ILE A 117 -7.17 -6.89 -10.95
CA ILE A 117 -6.15 -7.93 -11.20
C ILE A 117 -5.94 -8.11 -12.71
N HIS A 118 -7.02 -8.12 -13.50
CA HIS A 118 -6.92 -8.23 -14.96
C HIS A 118 -6.21 -7.02 -15.57
N LEU A 119 -6.52 -5.80 -15.10
CA LEU A 119 -5.80 -4.59 -15.52
C LEU A 119 -4.30 -4.69 -15.19
N ALA A 120 -3.96 -5.11 -13.96
CA ALA A 120 -2.57 -5.27 -13.54
C ALA A 120 -1.80 -6.24 -14.44
N LYS A 121 -2.42 -7.37 -14.80
CA LYS A 121 -1.84 -8.35 -15.73
C LYS A 121 -1.65 -7.80 -17.14
N GLU A 122 -2.62 -7.05 -17.67
CA GLU A 122 -2.52 -6.45 -19.01
C GLU A 122 -1.33 -5.50 -19.13
N PHE A 123 -1.05 -4.74 -18.08
CA PHE A 123 0.02 -3.74 -18.08
C PHE A 123 1.31 -4.19 -17.38
N ASP A 124 1.42 -5.45 -16.96
CA ASP A 124 2.52 -6.00 -16.16
C ASP A 124 2.84 -5.16 -14.90
N LEU A 125 1.79 -4.71 -14.22
CA LEU A 125 1.89 -3.93 -12.99
C LEU A 125 1.66 -4.81 -11.75
N PRO A 126 2.34 -4.56 -10.61
CA PRO A 126 2.06 -5.22 -9.35
C PRO A 126 0.75 -4.69 -8.74
N LEU A 127 0.24 -5.42 -7.74
CA LEU A 127 -0.97 -5.04 -6.99
C LEU A 127 -0.63 -4.49 -5.61
N VAL A 128 -1.26 -3.37 -5.23
CA VAL A 128 -1.30 -2.89 -3.84
C VAL A 128 -2.65 -3.28 -3.25
N ILE A 129 -2.64 -4.26 -2.35
CA ILE A 129 -3.84 -4.93 -1.84
C ILE A 129 -4.19 -4.43 -0.44
N HIS A 130 -5.42 -3.93 -0.30
CA HIS A 130 -6.07 -3.63 0.96
C HIS A 130 -6.79 -4.86 1.51
N GLY A 131 -6.65 -5.12 2.81
CA GLY A 131 -7.38 -6.16 3.50
C GLY A 131 -7.83 -5.73 4.89
N ARG A 132 -9.13 -5.80 5.18
CA ARG A 132 -9.65 -5.47 6.51
C ARG A 132 -10.82 -6.38 6.91
N ASN A 133 -10.61 -7.15 7.98
CA ASN A 133 -11.61 -8.08 8.52
C ASN A 133 -12.85 -7.35 9.06
N SER A 134 -13.98 -8.08 9.17
CA SER A 134 -15.20 -7.54 9.75
C SER A 134 -15.00 -7.10 11.20
N LYS A 135 -15.83 -6.15 11.66
CA LYS A 135 -15.76 -5.58 13.03
C LYS A 135 -15.88 -6.63 14.12
N ASP A 136 -16.67 -7.66 13.88
CA ASP A 136 -16.91 -8.77 14.82
C ASP A 136 -15.92 -9.93 14.65
N GLY A 137 -14.97 -9.81 13.71
CA GLY A 137 -13.96 -10.83 13.42
C GLY A 137 -14.49 -12.10 12.77
N LYS A 138 -15.77 -12.16 12.39
CA LYS A 138 -16.38 -13.38 11.84
C LYS A 138 -16.09 -13.57 10.35
N ILE A 139 -15.85 -12.52 9.62
CA ILE A 139 -15.55 -12.59 8.18
C ILE A 139 -14.09 -12.19 7.99
N ASN A 140 -13.32 -13.15 7.48
CA ASN A 140 -11.90 -12.99 7.25
C ASN A 140 -11.65 -12.56 5.79
N CYS A 141 -11.21 -11.31 5.57
CA CYS A 141 -10.90 -10.81 4.26
C CYS A 141 -9.61 -11.40 3.68
N TYR A 142 -8.61 -11.70 4.54
CA TYR A 142 -7.31 -12.20 4.09
C TYR A 142 -7.44 -13.59 3.46
N GLU A 143 -8.29 -14.47 4.03
CA GLU A 143 -8.61 -15.77 3.46
C GLU A 143 -9.24 -15.63 2.05
N GLU A 144 -10.18 -14.70 1.88
CA GLU A 144 -10.83 -14.47 0.59
C GLU A 144 -9.87 -13.82 -0.42
N ILE A 145 -9.06 -12.85 0.00
CA ILE A 145 -7.99 -12.26 -0.83
C ILE A 145 -7.03 -13.34 -1.31
N TYR A 146 -6.58 -14.22 -0.41
CA TYR A 146 -5.69 -15.33 -0.75
C TYR A 146 -6.30 -16.27 -1.78
N LYS A 147 -7.57 -16.69 -1.58
CA LYS A 147 -8.29 -17.54 -2.55
C LYS A 147 -8.38 -16.90 -3.93
N ILE A 148 -8.76 -15.62 -3.98
CA ILE A 148 -8.87 -14.87 -5.25
C ILE A 148 -7.49 -14.74 -5.90
N ALA A 149 -6.48 -14.32 -5.16
CA ALA A 149 -5.13 -14.13 -5.67
C ALA A 149 -4.54 -15.43 -6.25
N LYS A 150 -4.78 -16.56 -5.57
CA LYS A 150 -4.36 -17.89 -6.02
C LYS A 150 -5.09 -18.34 -7.27
N LEU A 151 -6.43 -18.17 -7.31
CA LEU A 151 -7.26 -18.50 -8.47
C LEU A 151 -6.85 -17.68 -9.68
N GLU A 152 -6.68 -16.39 -9.49
CA GLU A 152 -6.25 -15.44 -10.52
C GLU A 152 -4.73 -15.50 -10.81
N LYS A 153 -3.96 -16.36 -10.15
CA LYS A 153 -2.51 -16.52 -10.36
C LYS A 153 -1.76 -15.18 -10.26
N VAL A 154 -2.08 -14.40 -9.24
CA VAL A 154 -1.36 -13.16 -8.95
C VAL A 154 0.06 -13.53 -8.50
N SER A 155 1.08 -12.96 -9.14
CA SER A 155 2.48 -13.27 -8.87
C SER A 155 3.26 -12.14 -8.20
N ARG A 156 2.72 -10.90 -8.23
CA ARG A 156 3.42 -9.72 -7.72
C ARG A 156 2.44 -8.79 -7.01
N ALA A 157 2.47 -8.81 -5.68
CA ALA A 157 1.61 -7.97 -4.84
C ALA A 157 2.28 -7.60 -3.53
N VAL A 158 1.79 -6.54 -2.91
CA VAL A 158 1.99 -6.21 -1.49
C VAL A 158 0.64 -6.20 -0.80
N VAL A 159 0.54 -6.85 0.37
CA VAL A 159 -0.60 -6.66 1.25
C VAL A 159 -0.28 -5.48 2.15
N HIS A 160 -0.88 -4.34 1.81
CA HIS A 160 -0.68 -3.05 2.47
C HIS A 160 -1.27 -3.08 3.89
N CYS A 161 -0.62 -2.35 4.81
CA CYS A 161 -1.07 -2.16 6.20
C CYS A 161 -1.53 -3.47 6.85
N PHE A 162 -0.71 -4.52 6.70
CA PHE A 162 -1.09 -5.88 7.07
C PHE A 162 -1.51 -6.00 8.54
N GLY A 163 -2.72 -6.47 8.76
CA GLY A 163 -3.32 -6.68 10.08
C GLY A 163 -3.87 -8.10 10.30
N GLY A 164 -3.41 -9.06 9.51
CA GLY A 164 -3.77 -10.48 9.62
C GLY A 164 -2.94 -11.24 10.63
N THR A 165 -3.05 -12.57 10.60
CA THR A 165 -2.32 -13.50 11.46
C THR A 165 -0.94 -13.86 10.91
N PRO A 166 -0.02 -14.44 11.73
CA PRO A 166 1.26 -14.96 11.25
C PRO A 166 1.12 -16.02 10.16
N GLU A 167 0.08 -16.84 10.21
CA GLU A 167 -0.21 -17.89 9.22
C GLU A 167 -0.59 -17.27 7.88
N GLU A 168 -1.48 -16.26 7.88
CA GLU A 168 -1.86 -15.50 6.68
C GLU A 168 -0.67 -14.76 6.07
N ALA A 169 0.20 -14.18 6.90
CA ALA A 169 1.43 -13.56 6.41
C ALA A 169 2.31 -14.55 5.67
N LYS A 170 2.48 -15.79 6.19
CA LYS A 170 3.23 -16.86 5.52
C LYS A 170 2.59 -17.26 4.20
N GLU A 171 1.27 -17.45 4.17
CA GLU A 171 0.53 -17.80 2.96
C GLU A 171 0.72 -16.75 1.85
N PHE A 172 0.66 -15.45 2.17
CA PHE A 172 0.96 -14.41 1.19
C PHE A 172 2.43 -14.39 0.74
N MET A 173 3.36 -14.59 1.66
CA MET A 173 4.78 -14.68 1.31
C MET A 173 5.10 -15.89 0.43
N ASP A 174 4.39 -17.01 0.61
CA ASP A 174 4.51 -18.21 -0.24
C ASP A 174 3.99 -17.97 -1.66
N LEU A 175 3.04 -17.05 -1.86
CA LEU A 175 2.66 -16.54 -3.19
C LEU A 175 3.69 -15.57 -3.80
N GLY A 176 4.77 -15.24 -3.06
CA GLY A 176 5.78 -14.29 -3.49
C GLY A 176 5.53 -12.84 -3.06
N PHE A 177 4.43 -12.56 -2.35
CA PHE A 177 4.02 -11.22 -1.98
C PHE A 177 4.94 -10.57 -0.93
N TYR A 178 4.88 -9.23 -0.89
CA TYR A 178 5.43 -8.41 0.19
C TYR A 178 4.36 -8.11 1.23
N ILE A 179 4.81 -7.76 2.43
CA ILE A 179 3.97 -7.36 3.56
C ILE A 179 4.26 -5.90 3.89
N GLY A 180 3.23 -5.05 3.79
CA GLY A 180 3.30 -3.63 4.12
C GLY A 180 3.18 -3.39 5.63
N ILE A 181 4.12 -2.65 6.20
CA ILE A 181 4.17 -2.31 7.62
C ILE A 181 4.10 -0.80 7.79
N THR A 182 3.03 -0.33 8.43
CA THR A 182 2.77 1.09 8.70
C THR A 182 3.29 1.56 10.05
N GLY A 183 3.06 2.85 10.35
CA GLY A 183 3.34 3.47 11.64
C GLY A 183 2.74 2.77 12.86
N ILE A 184 1.73 1.92 12.66
CA ILE A 184 1.13 1.08 13.73
C ILE A 184 2.19 0.26 14.47
N VAL A 185 3.24 -0.20 13.80
CA VAL A 185 4.32 -0.99 14.43
C VAL A 185 5.02 -0.25 15.56
N THR A 186 4.96 1.09 15.59
CA THR A 186 5.56 1.90 16.65
C THR A 186 4.69 1.97 17.92
N PHE A 187 3.40 1.61 17.83
CA PHE A 187 2.47 1.75 18.94
C PHE A 187 2.76 0.73 20.05
N LYS A 188 2.70 1.18 21.31
CA LYS A 188 3.00 0.34 22.49
C LYS A 188 2.09 -0.90 22.62
N ASN A 189 0.86 -0.82 22.10
CA ASN A 189 -0.13 -1.89 22.14
C ASN A 189 -0.13 -2.79 20.89
N ALA A 190 0.70 -2.53 19.88
CA ALA A 190 0.78 -3.33 18.66
C ALA A 190 1.70 -4.56 18.82
N LYS A 191 1.56 -5.31 19.92
CA LYS A 191 2.47 -6.40 20.30
C LYS A 191 2.50 -7.53 19.28
N ASP A 192 1.35 -7.91 18.75
CA ASP A 192 1.25 -9.01 17.79
C ASP A 192 1.92 -8.65 16.45
N LEU A 193 1.68 -7.42 15.94
CA LEU A 193 2.37 -6.92 14.76
C LEU A 193 3.89 -6.81 14.98
N GLN A 194 4.32 -6.34 16.16
CA GLN A 194 5.75 -6.27 16.50
C GLN A 194 6.39 -7.66 16.56
N ALA A 195 5.72 -8.65 17.16
CA ALA A 195 6.20 -10.04 17.20
C ALA A 195 6.26 -10.63 15.78
N MET A 196 5.24 -10.43 14.97
CA MET A 196 5.20 -10.89 13.58
C MET A 196 6.30 -10.24 12.74
N ALA A 197 6.50 -8.93 12.85
CA ALA A 197 7.57 -8.22 12.15
C ALA A 197 8.96 -8.68 12.62
N ARG A 198 9.14 -9.02 13.90
CA ARG A 198 10.41 -9.51 14.46
C ARG A 198 10.73 -10.93 14.02
N ASP A 199 9.77 -11.85 14.13
CA ASP A 199 10.04 -13.29 14.16
C ASP A 199 9.56 -14.03 12.89
N ILE A 200 8.56 -13.48 12.18
CA ILE A 200 7.85 -14.19 11.09
C ILE A 200 8.19 -13.62 9.72
N ILE A 201 8.10 -12.31 9.54
CA ILE A 201 8.30 -11.68 8.23
C ILE A 201 9.79 -11.38 8.03
N PRO A 202 10.49 -12.02 7.07
CA PRO A 202 11.88 -11.68 6.78
C PRO A 202 11.98 -10.25 6.25
N LEU A 203 13.12 -9.58 6.51
CA LEU A 203 13.31 -8.18 6.11
C LEU A 203 13.15 -7.98 4.59
N GLU A 204 13.56 -8.98 3.81
CA GLU A 204 13.45 -9.01 2.35
C GLU A 204 12.01 -9.09 1.83
N LYS A 205 11.05 -9.28 2.73
CA LYS A 205 9.61 -9.29 2.42
C LYS A 205 8.85 -8.11 3.05
N ILE A 206 9.53 -7.26 3.82
CA ILE A 206 8.92 -6.06 4.41
C ILE A 206 8.99 -4.89 3.43
N MET A 207 7.85 -4.25 3.18
CA MET A 207 7.76 -2.89 2.66
C MET A 207 7.35 -1.95 3.78
N ILE A 208 8.09 -0.86 3.96
CA ILE A 208 7.73 0.17 4.95
C ILE A 208 6.89 1.26 4.29
N GLU A 209 5.91 1.75 5.02
CA GLU A 209 4.94 2.70 4.49
C GLU A 209 4.35 3.58 5.60
N THR A 210 3.76 4.72 5.21
CA THR A 210 3.11 5.60 6.16
C THR A 210 1.60 5.48 6.19
N ASP A 211 0.97 5.23 5.06
CA ASP A 211 -0.47 5.39 4.85
C ASP A 211 -0.93 6.83 5.17
N SER A 212 -0.04 7.81 4.93
CA SER A 212 -0.35 9.21 5.20
C SER A 212 -1.52 9.72 4.35
N PRO A 213 -2.46 10.47 4.91
CA PRO A 213 -2.42 11.25 6.17
C PRO A 213 -2.77 10.48 7.46
N TYR A 214 -3.02 9.17 7.36
CA TYR A 214 -3.46 8.32 8.46
C TYR A 214 -2.29 7.72 9.24
N LEU A 215 -2.56 7.03 10.35
CA LEU A 215 -1.66 6.12 11.07
C LEU A 215 -0.31 6.72 11.49
N ALA A 216 -0.26 8.02 11.86
CA ALA A 216 0.96 8.67 12.29
C ALA A 216 1.69 7.86 13.37
N PRO A 217 3.00 7.57 13.20
CA PRO A 217 3.78 6.78 14.15
C PRO A 217 4.00 7.54 15.47
N ASP A 218 4.36 6.84 16.55
CA ASP A 218 4.90 7.49 17.74
C ASP A 218 6.24 8.18 17.35
N PRO A 219 6.50 9.43 17.82
CA PRO A 219 5.76 10.22 18.81
C PRO A 219 4.64 11.12 18.22
N TYR A 220 4.31 10.99 16.95
CA TYR A 220 3.35 11.87 16.26
C TYR A 220 1.91 11.33 16.26
N ARG A 221 1.64 10.27 17.00
CA ARG A 221 0.31 9.66 17.09
C ARG A 221 -0.77 10.71 17.40
N GLY A 222 -1.88 10.65 16.61
CA GLY A 222 -2.99 11.62 16.71
C GLY A 222 -2.78 12.92 15.92
N LYS A 223 -1.64 13.10 15.25
CA LYS A 223 -1.41 14.18 14.30
C LYS A 223 -1.58 13.68 12.86
N GLN A 224 -1.64 14.60 11.90
CA GLN A 224 -1.57 14.24 10.48
C GLN A 224 -0.23 13.57 10.17
N ASN A 225 -0.29 12.39 9.56
CA ASN A 225 0.89 11.67 9.12
C ASN A 225 1.47 12.29 7.84
N LYS A 226 2.77 12.05 7.58
CA LYS A 226 3.50 12.52 6.41
C LYS A 226 4.46 11.43 5.93
N PRO A 227 4.78 11.36 4.61
CA PRO A 227 5.71 10.34 4.10
C PRO A 227 7.07 10.30 4.78
N GLN A 228 7.60 11.46 5.22
CA GLN A 228 8.88 11.52 5.94
C GLN A 228 8.86 10.70 7.23
N TYR A 229 7.68 10.46 7.82
CA TYR A 229 7.55 9.67 9.05
C TYR A 229 7.74 8.17 8.83
N VAL A 230 7.94 7.71 7.59
CA VAL A 230 8.40 6.35 7.28
C VAL A 230 9.74 6.03 7.98
N GLU A 231 10.52 7.06 8.32
CA GLU A 231 11.73 6.92 9.12
C GLU A 231 11.47 6.23 10.46
N PHE A 232 10.37 6.56 11.14
CA PHE A 232 10.03 5.97 12.45
C PHE A 232 9.63 4.50 12.30
N VAL A 233 9.01 4.13 11.18
CA VAL A 233 8.74 2.73 10.84
C VAL A 233 10.06 1.98 10.64
N ALA A 234 10.97 2.52 9.83
CA ALA A 234 12.29 1.92 9.60
C ALA A 234 13.09 1.73 10.90
N ARG A 235 13.12 2.75 11.78
CA ARG A 235 13.78 2.68 13.08
C ARG A 235 13.19 1.60 13.98
N LYS A 236 11.85 1.48 14.00
CA LYS A 236 11.18 0.45 14.79
C LYS A 236 11.43 -0.95 14.26
N ILE A 237 11.44 -1.15 12.94
CA ILE A 237 11.81 -2.43 12.34
C ILE A 237 13.27 -2.78 12.64
N ALA A 238 14.19 -1.81 12.59
CA ALA A 238 15.59 -2.00 12.96
C ALA A 238 15.73 -2.49 14.41
N GLU A 239 15.06 -1.82 15.36
CA GLU A 239 14.99 -2.23 16.77
C GLU A 239 14.49 -3.67 16.91
N LEU A 240 13.36 -4.01 16.28
CA LEU A 240 12.73 -5.33 16.39
C LEU A 240 13.59 -6.45 15.79
N LYS A 241 14.28 -6.17 14.68
CA LYS A 241 15.13 -7.13 13.96
C LYS A 241 16.56 -7.22 14.52
N GLY A 242 16.95 -6.33 15.44
CA GLY A 242 18.35 -6.24 15.90
C GLY A 242 19.33 -5.85 14.78
N LYS A 243 18.88 -5.03 13.83
CA LYS A 243 19.64 -4.57 12.66
C LYS A 243 19.90 -3.07 12.72
N SER A 244 20.81 -2.56 11.89
CA SER A 244 21.02 -1.12 11.80
C SER A 244 19.86 -0.45 11.03
N TYR A 245 19.65 0.82 11.29
CA TYR A 245 18.69 1.64 10.56
C TYR A 245 19.02 1.69 9.05
N GLU A 246 20.31 1.77 8.74
CA GLU A 246 20.83 1.82 7.38
C GLU A 246 20.50 0.52 6.62
N GLU A 247 20.73 -0.64 7.26
CA GLU A 247 20.42 -1.96 6.66
C GLU A 247 18.92 -2.09 6.38
N VAL A 248 18.07 -1.68 7.33
CA VAL A 248 16.61 -1.71 7.12
C VAL A 248 16.20 -0.74 6.03
N GLY A 249 16.74 0.48 6.03
CA GLY A 249 16.44 1.50 5.01
C GLY A 249 16.83 1.03 3.61
N GLU A 250 18.02 0.46 3.44
CA GLU A 250 18.51 -0.05 2.17
C GLU A 250 17.68 -1.24 1.68
N THR A 251 17.43 -2.22 2.56
CA THR A 251 16.69 -3.44 2.18
C THR A 251 15.24 -3.12 1.84
N SER A 252 14.54 -2.33 2.66
CA SER A 252 13.14 -1.99 2.39
C SER A 252 12.98 -1.11 1.15
N THR A 253 13.92 -0.19 0.91
CA THR A 253 13.96 0.58 -0.33
C THR A 253 14.15 -0.31 -1.55
N LYS A 254 15.11 -1.26 -1.49
CA LYS A 254 15.32 -2.23 -2.55
C LYS A 254 14.09 -3.11 -2.80
N ASN A 255 13.40 -3.53 -1.73
CA ASN A 255 12.16 -4.27 -1.84
C ASN A 255 11.10 -3.45 -2.62
N ALA A 256 10.90 -2.18 -2.27
CA ALA A 256 9.96 -1.30 -2.95
C ALA A 256 10.35 -1.06 -4.42
N MET A 257 11.63 -0.80 -4.70
CA MET A 257 12.12 -0.62 -6.08
C MET A 257 11.92 -1.88 -6.93
N ASN A 258 12.26 -3.06 -6.39
CA ASN A 258 12.03 -4.32 -7.07
C ASN A 258 10.54 -4.60 -7.30
N PHE A 259 9.70 -4.32 -6.28
CA PHE A 259 8.26 -4.51 -6.36
C PHE A 259 7.63 -3.64 -7.46
N TYR A 260 7.99 -2.37 -7.50
CA TYR A 260 7.47 -1.39 -8.46
C TYR A 260 8.20 -1.39 -9.81
N ASN A 261 9.21 -2.24 -9.99
CA ASN A 261 10.06 -2.27 -11.19
C ASN A 261 10.68 -0.90 -11.52
N ILE A 262 11.17 -0.23 -10.48
CA ILE A 262 11.85 1.07 -10.56
C ILE A 262 13.35 0.82 -10.59
N PRO A 263 14.11 1.41 -11.57
CA PRO A 263 15.56 1.23 -11.70
C PRO A 263 16.38 1.88 -10.60
#